data_b9595a0dd43d3e206551366b9d7e855f
#
_entry.id   b9595a0dd43d3e206551366b9d7e855f
#
_cell.length_a   1.000
_cell.length_b   1.000
_cell.length_c   1.000
_cell.angle_alpha   90.00
_cell.angle_beta   90.00
_cell.angle_gamma   90.00
#
_symmetry.space_group_name_H-M   'P 1'
#
loop_
_entity.id
_entity.type
_entity.pdbx_description
1 polymer ?
#
loop_
_entity_poly.entity_id
_entity_poly.type
_entity_poly.pdbx_seq_one_letter_code
_entity_poly.pdbx_strand_id
1 'polypeptide(L)'
;MLMANRKIKLLVTGASGFIGQEVACQLALGGYRPRLMIRKAGDDCEICHLPADFVIADLRNHDSLKQAVKGVEGIIHLAARATFESYEKLKPSILDGSLALMEAGMDAGVRRFVYSSSLLVYNGSTPRVNADTPAKPILDYGRIKVDTEKKLS
;
A
#
# COMPACT_ATOMS: atom_id res chain seq x y z
N MET A 1 9.53 -32.34 -15.13
CA MET A 1 10.42 -31.21 -14.88
C MET A 1 9.59 -30.21 -14.08
N LEU A 2 9.66 -30.28 -12.75
CA LEU A 2 8.95 -29.38 -11.85
C LEU A 2 9.51 -27.97 -12.09
N MET A 3 8.68 -27.06 -12.65
CA MET A 3 9.02 -25.65 -12.64
C MET A 3 9.21 -25.24 -11.18
N ALA A 4 10.42 -24.84 -10.83
CA ALA A 4 10.71 -24.27 -9.54
C ALA A 4 9.75 -23.09 -9.35
N ASN A 5 8.84 -23.23 -8.39
CA ASN A 5 7.83 -22.23 -8.06
C ASN A 5 8.57 -21.02 -7.45
N ARG A 6 9.13 -20.17 -8.31
CA ARG A 6 9.80 -18.94 -7.90
C ARG A 6 8.74 -18.03 -7.33
N LYS A 7 8.57 -18.08 -6.02
CA LYS A 7 7.60 -17.23 -5.33
C LYS A 7 8.05 -15.76 -5.43
N ILE A 8 7.26 -14.97 -6.10
CA ILE A 8 7.44 -13.52 -6.23
C ILE A 8 7.48 -12.91 -4.82
N LYS A 9 8.49 -12.09 -4.53
CA LYS A 9 8.60 -11.40 -3.25
C LYS A 9 7.75 -10.12 -3.29
N LEU A 10 6.69 -10.09 -2.49
CA LEU A 10 5.74 -8.98 -2.39
C LEU A 10 5.97 -8.18 -1.11
N LEU A 11 5.96 -6.87 -1.21
CA LEU A 11 5.85 -5.96 -0.06
C LEU A 11 4.38 -5.58 0.13
N VAL A 12 3.88 -5.70 1.35
CA VAL A 12 2.56 -5.20 1.74
C VAL A 12 2.75 -4.07 2.74
N THR A 13 2.33 -2.86 2.40
CA THR A 13 2.30 -1.74 3.35
C THR A 13 0.93 -1.62 3.99
N GLY A 14 0.85 -1.13 5.22
CA GLY A 14 -0.39 -1.11 5.97
C GLY A 14 -0.86 -2.50 6.40
N ALA A 15 0.08 -3.45 6.52
CA ALA A 15 -0.20 -4.85 6.81
C ALA A 15 -0.91 -5.07 8.16
N SER A 16 -0.68 -4.22 9.14
CA SER A 16 -1.36 -4.26 10.45
C SER A 16 -2.76 -3.63 10.46
N GLY A 17 -3.19 -3.01 9.35
CA GLY A 17 -4.52 -2.45 9.21
C GLY A 17 -5.58 -3.50 8.84
N PHE A 18 -6.87 -3.14 8.94
CA PHE A 18 -7.99 -4.05 8.70
C PHE A 18 -7.91 -4.79 7.35
N ILE A 19 -7.70 -4.08 6.24
CA ILE A 19 -7.54 -4.71 4.92
C ILE A 19 -6.20 -5.43 4.82
N GLY A 20 -5.14 -4.84 5.40
CA GLY A 20 -3.79 -5.36 5.31
C GLY A 20 -3.61 -6.72 5.96
N GLN A 21 -4.25 -6.96 7.09
CA GLN A 21 -4.25 -8.26 7.79
C GLN A 21 -4.86 -9.36 6.91
N GLU A 22 -6.01 -9.08 6.28
CA GLU A 22 -6.66 -10.03 5.38
C GLU A 22 -5.79 -10.31 4.14
N VAL A 23 -5.23 -9.26 3.51
CA VAL A 23 -4.32 -9.43 2.36
C VAL A 23 -3.09 -10.25 2.74
N ALA A 24 -2.50 -10.00 3.90
CA ALA A 24 -1.35 -10.77 4.40
C ALA A 24 -1.72 -12.25 4.62
N CYS A 25 -2.90 -12.51 5.21
CA CYS A 25 -3.43 -13.85 5.43
C CYS A 25 -3.66 -14.59 4.10
N GLN A 26 -4.32 -13.97 3.14
CA GLN A 26 -4.61 -14.57 1.83
C GLN A 26 -3.33 -14.87 1.05
N LEU A 27 -2.32 -14.00 1.12
CA LEU A 27 -1.01 -14.28 0.52
C LEU A 27 -0.34 -15.48 1.17
N ALA A 28 -0.38 -15.58 2.50
CA ALA A 28 0.19 -16.71 3.24
C ALA A 28 -0.53 -18.02 2.89
N LEU A 29 -1.87 -18.02 2.83
CA LEU A 29 -2.68 -19.17 2.41
C LEU A 29 -2.39 -19.58 0.96
N GLY A 30 -2.13 -18.61 0.07
CA GLY A 30 -1.67 -18.83 -1.30
C GLY A 30 -0.22 -19.34 -1.39
N GLY A 31 0.43 -19.57 -0.26
CA GLY A 31 1.80 -20.09 -0.17
C GLY A 31 2.88 -19.05 -0.47
N TYR A 32 2.54 -17.76 -0.50
CA TYR A 32 3.53 -16.69 -0.56
C TYR A 32 4.17 -16.45 0.81
N ARG A 33 5.37 -15.89 0.80
CA ARG A 33 6.04 -15.35 1.99
C ARG A 33 6.24 -13.84 1.80
N PRO A 34 5.20 -13.01 2.03
CA PRO A 34 5.29 -11.58 1.81
C PRO A 34 6.23 -10.92 2.81
N ARG A 35 6.74 -9.74 2.44
CA ARG A 35 7.33 -8.81 3.39
C ARG A 35 6.23 -7.85 3.85
N LEU A 36 5.98 -7.82 5.15
CA LEU A 36 4.95 -7.00 5.78
C LEU A 36 5.60 -5.76 6.41
N MET A 37 5.21 -4.59 5.92
CA MET A 37 5.71 -3.31 6.45
C MET A 37 4.85 -2.86 7.63
N ILE A 38 5.50 -2.70 8.78
CA ILE A 38 4.94 -2.18 10.02
C ILE A 38 5.66 -0.89 10.41
N ARG A 39 5.03 -0.01 11.20
CA ARG A 39 5.63 1.28 11.59
C ARG A 39 6.56 1.15 12.79
N LYS A 40 6.26 0.27 13.72
CA LYS A 40 7.06 0.02 14.93
C LYS A 40 6.91 -1.43 15.38
N ALA A 41 7.81 -1.88 16.20
CA ALA A 41 7.72 -3.19 16.84
C ALA A 41 6.44 -3.28 17.69
N GLY A 42 5.74 -4.41 17.58
CA GLY A 42 4.45 -4.64 18.24
C GLY A 42 3.22 -4.24 17.42
N ASP A 43 3.38 -3.53 16.29
CA ASP A 43 2.27 -3.29 15.33
C ASP A 43 1.88 -4.56 14.56
N ASP A 44 2.62 -5.65 14.74
CA ASP A 44 2.45 -6.93 14.04
C ASP A 44 1.71 -8.00 14.87
N CYS A 45 1.23 -7.68 16.06
CA CYS A 45 0.67 -8.69 16.99
C CYS A 45 -0.45 -9.55 16.39
N GLU A 46 -1.28 -8.99 15.50
CA GLU A 46 -2.36 -9.69 14.82
C GLU A 46 -1.87 -10.60 13.66
N ILE A 47 -0.69 -10.35 13.11
CA ILE A 47 -0.15 -10.99 11.92
C ILE A 47 1.18 -11.69 12.13
N CYS A 48 1.74 -11.63 13.36
CA CYS A 48 3.05 -12.19 13.70
C CYS A 48 3.14 -13.72 13.51
N HIS A 49 2.01 -14.41 13.52
CA HIS A 49 1.94 -15.86 13.32
C HIS A 49 2.00 -16.27 11.83
N LEU A 50 1.88 -15.33 10.90
CA LEU A 50 1.91 -15.62 9.46
C LEU A 50 3.35 -15.93 8.99
N PRO A 51 3.51 -16.81 7.98
CA PRO A 51 4.79 -17.09 7.35
C PRO A 51 5.22 -15.90 6.46
N ALA A 52 5.70 -14.84 7.09
CA ALA A 52 6.07 -13.57 6.47
C ALA A 52 7.42 -13.05 6.99
N ASP A 53 8.05 -12.15 6.25
CA ASP A 53 9.18 -11.34 6.71
C ASP A 53 8.63 -9.98 7.17
N PHE A 54 9.09 -9.46 8.30
CA PHE A 54 8.66 -8.15 8.79
C PHE A 54 9.74 -7.09 8.54
N VAL A 55 9.32 -5.88 8.20
CA VAL A 55 10.21 -4.72 8.06
C VAL A 55 9.59 -3.50 8.74
N ILE A 56 10.38 -2.81 9.56
CA ILE A 56 9.96 -1.55 10.17
C ILE A 56 10.33 -0.42 9.22
N ALA A 57 9.30 0.31 8.75
CA ALA A 57 9.48 1.48 7.89
C ALA A 57 8.30 2.46 8.00
N ASP A 58 8.57 3.73 7.72
CA ASP A 58 7.57 4.80 7.67
C ASP A 58 7.58 5.45 6.28
N LEU A 59 6.42 5.71 5.70
CA LEU A 59 6.27 6.35 4.38
C LEU A 59 6.94 7.72 4.30
N ARG A 60 7.17 8.37 5.45
CA ARG A 60 7.84 9.68 5.55
C ARG A 60 9.35 9.56 5.70
N ASN A 61 9.90 8.35 5.76
CA ASN A 61 11.33 8.10 5.92
C ASN A 61 11.88 7.33 4.71
N HIS A 62 12.50 8.05 3.78
CA HIS A 62 13.02 7.52 2.51
C HIS A 62 14.04 6.38 2.70
N ASP A 63 14.91 6.46 3.71
CA ASP A 63 15.93 5.43 3.93
C ASP A 63 15.29 4.12 4.41
N SER A 64 14.26 4.20 5.25
CA SER A 64 13.51 3.02 5.67
C SER A 64 12.75 2.39 4.50
N LEU A 65 12.24 3.20 3.55
CA LEU A 65 11.59 2.69 2.35
C LEU A 65 12.55 1.94 1.43
N LYS A 66 13.77 2.45 1.22
CA LYS A 66 14.82 1.76 0.45
C LYS A 66 15.12 0.38 1.04
N GLN A 67 15.16 0.26 2.36
CA GLN A 67 15.34 -1.04 3.01
C GLN A 67 14.12 -1.93 2.83
N ALA A 68 12.91 -1.37 2.93
CA ALA A 68 11.67 -2.13 2.79
C ALA A 68 11.51 -2.76 1.39
N VAL A 69 11.91 -2.06 0.33
CA VAL A 69 11.75 -2.52 -1.06
C VAL A 69 12.90 -3.39 -1.56
N LYS A 70 13.98 -3.56 -0.81
CA LYS A 70 15.15 -4.32 -1.26
C LYS A 70 14.81 -5.77 -1.61
N GLY A 71 15.02 -6.15 -2.87
CA GLY A 71 14.73 -7.49 -3.40
C GLY A 71 13.25 -7.82 -3.53
N VAL A 72 12.38 -6.81 -3.54
CA VAL A 72 10.93 -6.92 -3.75
C VAL A 72 10.62 -6.84 -5.25
N GLU A 73 9.68 -7.63 -5.73
CA GLU A 73 9.27 -7.69 -7.15
C GLU A 73 7.91 -7.01 -7.39
N GLY A 74 7.09 -6.88 -6.34
CA GLY A 74 5.80 -6.20 -6.39
C GLY A 74 5.42 -5.57 -5.06
N ILE A 75 4.67 -4.48 -5.11
CA ILE A 75 4.21 -3.74 -3.93
C ILE A 75 2.68 -3.72 -3.93
N ILE A 76 2.07 -4.08 -2.79
CA ILE A 76 0.66 -3.86 -2.48
C ILE A 76 0.61 -2.75 -1.43
N HIS A 77 0.23 -1.55 -1.88
CA HIS A 77 0.25 -0.36 -1.07
C HIS A 77 -1.13 -0.04 -0.49
N LEU A 78 -1.34 -0.45 0.77
CA LEU A 78 -2.59 -0.25 1.51
C LEU A 78 -2.45 0.79 2.62
N ALA A 79 -1.22 1.18 2.97
CA ALA A 79 -0.97 2.14 4.03
C ALA A 79 -1.55 3.52 3.66
N ALA A 80 -2.43 4.01 4.50
CA ALA A 80 -2.96 5.36 4.43
C ALA A 80 -3.40 5.83 5.83
N ARG A 81 -3.31 7.13 6.06
CA ARG A 81 -3.92 7.77 7.23
C ARG A 81 -5.39 8.05 6.91
N ALA A 82 -6.26 7.07 7.14
CA ALA A 82 -7.70 7.16 6.85
C ALA A 82 -8.42 8.00 7.93
N THR A 83 -8.28 9.32 7.85
CA THR A 83 -8.91 10.28 8.77
C THR A 83 -9.53 11.44 7.99
N PHE A 84 -10.49 12.14 8.61
CA PHE A 84 -11.14 13.33 8.04
C PHE A 84 -10.37 14.63 8.35
N GLU A 85 -9.05 14.59 8.21
CA GLU A 85 -8.18 15.75 8.38
C GLU A 85 -8.08 16.55 7.06
N SER A 86 -7.52 17.76 7.16
CA SER A 86 -7.28 18.60 6.00
C SER A 86 -6.26 17.98 5.06
N TYR A 87 -6.35 18.34 3.77
CA TYR A 87 -5.44 17.90 2.72
C TYR A 87 -3.97 18.04 3.10
N GLU A 88 -3.58 19.19 3.66
CA GLU A 88 -2.20 19.48 4.05
C GLU A 88 -1.67 18.53 5.14
N LYS A 89 -2.53 18.11 6.07
CA LYS A 89 -2.16 17.12 7.10
C LYS A 89 -2.04 15.71 6.57
N LEU A 90 -2.82 15.37 5.55
CA LEU A 90 -2.82 14.05 4.91
C LEU A 90 -1.67 13.90 3.90
N LYS A 91 -1.27 15.00 3.26
CA LYS A 91 -0.32 15.04 2.16
C LYS A 91 1.00 14.31 2.45
N PRO A 92 1.70 14.52 3.58
CA PRO A 92 3.00 13.89 3.82
C PRO A 92 2.94 12.35 3.88
N SER A 93 1.82 11.79 4.36
CA SER A 93 1.69 10.34 4.52
C SER A 93 0.98 9.66 3.37
N ILE A 94 0.08 10.33 2.66
CA ILE A 94 -0.68 9.72 1.56
C ILE A 94 -0.02 10.03 0.23
N LEU A 95 0.08 11.29 -0.16
CA LEU A 95 0.62 11.66 -1.46
C LEU A 95 2.14 11.49 -1.50
N ASP A 96 2.85 12.27 -0.68
CA ASP A 96 4.32 12.31 -0.72
C ASP A 96 4.92 10.94 -0.34
N GLY A 97 4.34 10.27 0.67
CA GLY A 97 4.77 8.94 1.10
C GLY A 97 4.51 7.84 0.06
N SER A 98 3.40 7.91 -0.68
CA SER A 98 3.13 6.95 -1.78
C SER A 98 4.10 7.14 -2.94
N LEU A 99 4.40 8.38 -3.30
CA LEU A 99 5.37 8.70 -4.35
C LEU A 99 6.78 8.25 -3.95
N ALA A 100 7.20 8.53 -2.72
CA ALA A 100 8.49 8.08 -2.20
C ALA A 100 8.62 6.54 -2.20
N LEU A 101 7.55 5.82 -1.86
CA LEU A 101 7.53 4.37 -1.92
C LEU A 101 7.62 3.86 -3.36
N MET A 102 6.90 4.49 -4.29
CA MET A 102 6.96 4.14 -5.71
C MET A 102 8.36 4.38 -6.27
N GLU A 103 8.96 5.54 -6.02
CA GLU A 103 10.32 5.89 -6.44
C GLU A 103 11.34 4.87 -5.91
N ALA A 104 11.33 4.61 -4.59
CA ALA A 104 12.19 3.60 -3.99
C ALA A 104 11.99 2.20 -4.61
N GLY A 105 10.75 1.85 -4.93
CA GLY A 105 10.41 0.60 -5.60
C GLY A 105 10.97 0.53 -7.02
N MET A 106 10.84 1.59 -7.80
CA MET A 106 11.38 1.69 -9.16
C MET A 106 12.90 1.55 -9.17
N ASP A 107 13.58 2.26 -8.26
CA ASP A 107 15.04 2.17 -8.09
C ASP A 107 15.49 0.75 -7.70
N ALA A 108 14.66 0.03 -6.95
CA ALA A 108 14.91 -1.36 -6.58
C ALA A 108 14.52 -2.39 -7.64
N GLY A 109 13.96 -1.97 -8.78
CA GLY A 109 13.54 -2.82 -9.88
C GLY A 109 12.16 -3.48 -9.68
N VAL A 110 11.31 -2.93 -8.83
CA VAL A 110 9.91 -3.38 -8.66
C VAL A 110 9.15 -3.18 -9.97
N ARG A 111 8.41 -4.22 -10.39
CA ARG A 111 7.71 -4.23 -11.69
C ARG A 111 6.20 -4.03 -11.57
N ARG A 112 5.64 -4.20 -10.39
CA ARG A 112 4.18 -4.11 -10.16
C ARG A 112 3.91 -3.32 -8.89
N PHE A 113 3.05 -2.33 -9.03
CA PHE A 113 2.60 -1.50 -7.91
C PHE A 113 1.07 -1.48 -7.90
N VAL A 114 0.47 -1.99 -6.83
CA VAL A 114 -0.97 -1.95 -6.61
C VAL A 114 -1.25 -0.93 -5.52
N TYR A 115 -2.03 0.09 -5.84
CA TYR A 115 -2.42 1.14 -4.92
C TYR A 115 -3.89 1.00 -4.51
N SER A 116 -4.15 0.99 -3.21
CA SER A 116 -5.52 1.02 -2.69
C SER A 116 -6.04 2.45 -2.68
N SER A 117 -7.00 2.74 -3.55
CA SER A 117 -7.74 3.98 -3.54
C SER A 117 -8.89 3.97 -2.51
N SER A 118 -9.97 4.69 -2.76
CA SER A 118 -11.12 4.79 -1.88
C SER A 118 -12.40 5.06 -2.64
N LEU A 119 -13.55 4.60 -2.14
CA LEU A 119 -14.85 5.02 -2.63
C LEU A 119 -15.11 6.53 -2.41
N LEU A 120 -14.39 7.18 -1.51
CA LEU A 120 -14.49 8.63 -1.27
C LEU A 120 -13.91 9.48 -2.41
N VAL A 121 -13.33 8.87 -3.45
CA VAL A 121 -13.00 9.55 -4.71
C VAL A 121 -14.25 9.94 -5.50
N TYR A 122 -15.40 9.38 -5.17
CA TYR A 122 -16.71 9.72 -5.74
C TYR A 122 -17.56 10.52 -4.75
N ASN A 123 -18.51 11.28 -5.25
CA ASN A 123 -19.39 12.16 -4.44
C ASN A 123 -20.67 11.48 -3.93
N GLY A 124 -20.86 10.20 -4.24
CA GLY A 124 -22.07 9.46 -3.85
C GLY A 124 -23.32 9.77 -4.69
N SER A 125 -23.25 10.68 -5.67
CA SER A 125 -24.41 11.01 -6.53
C SER A 125 -24.66 9.97 -7.62
N THR A 126 -23.71 9.08 -7.88
CA THR A 126 -23.81 8.01 -8.87
C THR A 126 -24.18 6.72 -8.19
N PRO A 127 -25.35 6.09 -8.49
CA PRO A 127 -25.82 4.88 -7.81
C PRO A 127 -24.95 3.63 -8.10
N ARG A 128 -24.23 3.66 -9.21
CA ARG A 128 -23.27 2.61 -9.60
C ARG A 128 -22.00 3.26 -10.14
N VAL A 129 -20.85 2.77 -9.72
CA VAL A 129 -19.55 3.22 -10.19
C VAL A 129 -18.85 2.09 -10.95
N ASN A 130 -18.09 2.45 -11.97
CA ASN A 130 -17.24 1.57 -12.77
C ASN A 130 -15.92 2.29 -13.08
N ALA A 131 -15.04 1.67 -13.85
CA ALA A 131 -13.74 2.23 -14.20
C ALA A 131 -13.81 3.57 -14.95
N ASP A 132 -14.90 3.83 -15.69
CA ASP A 132 -15.07 5.05 -16.48
C ASP A 132 -15.78 6.16 -15.69
N THR A 133 -16.22 5.88 -14.48
CA THR A 133 -16.92 6.88 -13.64
C THR A 133 -15.94 7.98 -13.21
N PRO A 134 -16.18 9.25 -13.56
CA PRO A 134 -15.26 10.33 -13.23
C PRO A 134 -15.19 10.55 -11.72
N ALA A 135 -13.98 10.68 -11.21
CA ALA A 135 -13.74 11.03 -9.82
C ALA A 135 -14.23 12.46 -9.53
N LYS A 136 -15.04 12.62 -8.48
CA LYS A 136 -15.59 13.89 -7.99
C LYS A 136 -15.59 13.95 -6.48
N PRO A 137 -14.41 13.93 -5.83
CA PRO A 137 -14.31 13.87 -4.37
C PRO A 137 -14.84 15.16 -3.72
N ILE A 138 -15.55 15.00 -2.60
CA ILE A 138 -16.03 16.12 -1.77
C ILE A 138 -15.04 16.37 -0.62
N LEU A 139 -14.55 15.29 -0.01
CA LEU A 139 -13.67 15.33 1.15
C LEU A 139 -12.20 15.41 0.75
N ASP A 140 -11.38 16.05 1.58
CA ASP A 140 -9.94 16.16 1.36
C ASP A 140 -9.24 14.80 1.28
N TYR A 141 -9.70 13.81 2.03
CA TYR A 141 -9.21 12.44 1.90
C TYR A 141 -9.46 11.86 0.49
N GLY A 142 -10.63 12.07 -0.07
CA GLY A 142 -10.94 11.66 -1.45
C GLY A 142 -10.11 12.43 -2.47
N ARG A 143 -9.94 13.75 -2.30
CA ARG A 143 -9.13 14.61 -3.18
C ARG A 143 -7.69 14.14 -3.22
N ILE A 144 -7.07 13.90 -2.07
CA ILE A 144 -5.68 13.46 -2.01
C ILE A 144 -5.50 12.05 -2.60
N LYS A 145 -6.49 11.17 -2.47
CA LYS A 145 -6.46 9.85 -3.12
C LYS A 145 -6.46 9.98 -4.64
N VAL A 146 -7.31 10.84 -5.21
CA VAL A 146 -7.35 11.15 -6.65
C VAL A 146 -6.01 11.73 -7.14
N ASP A 147 -5.46 12.69 -6.39
CA ASP A 147 -4.18 13.30 -6.75
C ASP A 147 -3.02 12.30 -6.69
N THR A 148 -3.08 11.37 -5.74
CA THR A 148 -2.10 10.28 -5.64
C THR A 148 -2.23 9.33 -6.83
N GLU A 149 -3.44 8.89 -7.20
CA GLU A 149 -3.68 8.05 -8.38
C GLU A 149 -3.07 8.66 -9.64
N LYS A 150 -3.37 9.94 -9.91
CA LYS A 150 -2.86 10.67 -11.08
C LYS A 150 -1.34 10.74 -11.15
N LYS A 151 -0.67 10.77 -10.00
CA LYS A 151 0.79 10.86 -9.94
C LYS A 151 1.48 9.50 -9.96
N LEU A 152 0.76 8.43 -9.61
CA LEU A 152 1.26 7.06 -9.68
C LEU A 152 1.04 6.41 -11.06
N SER A 153 0.18 7.02 -11.90
CA SER A 153 -0.09 6.60 -13.29
C SER A 153 0.97 7.13 -14.24
#